data_5533989e05c402d2ea0b7959f8d68914
#
_entry.id   5533989e05c402d2ea0b7959f8d68914
#
_cell.length_a   1.000
_cell.length_b   1.000
_cell.length_c   1.000
_cell.angle_alpha   90.00
_cell.angle_beta   90.00
_cell.angle_gamma   90.00
#
_symmetry.space_group_name_H-M   'P 1'
#
loop_
_entity.id
_entity.type
_entity.pdbx_description
1 polymer ?
#
loop_
_entity_poly.entity_id
_entity_poly.type
_entity_poly.pdbx_seq_one_letter_code
_entity_poly.pdbx_strand_id
1 'polypeptide(L)'
;FMSVTTPPILEICYEETIIKLESKDIQPVIEVGELVNALIFIESSNNDSAIGDRHLIGNEAVGALQIRPIMVREVNRICKIIGSHQHFALKDRFDRDKSIHMFFIWKEYHHKNDSDEVIARNWNGGPRGYKIKRTEKYWSKVAKQLNS
;
A
#
# COMPACT_ATOMS: atom_id res chain seq x y z
N PHE A 1 25.95 15.52 15.15
CA PHE A 1 25.47 15.13 14.87
C PHE A 1 24.83 14.53 14.62
N MET A 2 24.75 14.26 14.50
CA MET A 2 24.23 13.69 13.95
C MET A 2 23.37 13.31 13.99
N SER A 3 22.92 13.30 14.12
CA SER A 3 22.09 12.98 14.05
C SER A 3 21.59 12.42 13.55
N VAL A 4 21.75 12.18 13.65
CA VAL A 4 21.30 11.77 13.08
C VAL A 4 20.49 11.26 12.69
N THR A 5 20.37 11.29 12.43
CA THR A 5 19.27 11.02 11.59
C THR A 5 19.23 9.62 11.10
N THR A 6 18.97 8.76 12.00
CA THR A 6 18.58 7.42 11.63
C THR A 6 17.34 7.52 10.75
N PRO A 7 17.34 7.01 9.51
CA PRO A 7 16.13 6.98 8.72
C PRO A 7 15.05 6.25 9.48
N PRO A 8 13.80 6.64 9.33
CA PRO A 8 12.70 5.87 9.90
C PRO A 8 12.75 4.43 9.43
N ILE A 9 12.38 3.51 10.30
CA ILE A 9 12.38 2.08 9.99
C ILE A 9 11.61 1.78 8.70
N LEU A 10 10.49 2.48 8.46
CA LEU A 10 9.67 2.26 7.27
C LEU A 10 10.38 2.68 5.99
N GLU A 11 11.17 3.75 6.03
CA GLU A 11 11.96 4.14 4.86
C GLU A 11 13.05 3.12 4.58
N ILE A 12 13.69 2.61 5.63
CA ILE A 12 14.70 1.57 5.48
C ILE A 12 14.09 0.34 4.82
N CYS A 13 12.92 -0.09 5.28
CA CYS A 13 12.25 -1.24 4.72
C CYS A 13 11.91 -1.03 3.24
N TYR A 14 11.45 0.15 2.90
CA TYR A 14 11.13 0.47 1.52
C TYR A 14 12.38 0.48 0.65
N GLU A 15 13.45 1.09 1.14
CA GLU A 15 14.71 1.16 0.40
C GLU A 15 15.31 -0.23 0.20
N GLU A 16 15.23 -1.09 1.21
CA GLU A 16 15.66 -2.48 1.07
C GLU A 16 14.88 -3.19 -0.02
N THR A 17 13.58 -2.94 -0.10
CA THR A 17 12.73 -3.52 -1.15
C THR A 17 13.17 -3.02 -2.52
N ILE A 18 13.46 -1.74 -2.66
CA ILE A 18 13.96 -1.17 -3.91
C ILE A 18 15.32 -1.77 -4.29
N ILE A 19 16.23 -1.88 -3.32
CA ILE A 19 17.55 -2.47 -3.55
C ILE A 19 17.40 -3.91 -4.07
N LYS A 20 16.49 -4.68 -3.46
CA LYS A 20 16.23 -6.05 -3.92
C LYS A 20 15.68 -6.08 -5.34
N LEU A 21 14.86 -5.10 -5.71
CA LEU A 21 14.36 -4.99 -7.08
C LEU A 21 15.49 -4.77 -8.09
N GLU A 22 16.53 -4.07 -7.69
CA GLU A 22 17.69 -3.82 -8.55
C GLU A 22 18.67 -4.98 -8.56
N SER A 23 18.57 -5.90 -7.63
CA SER A 23 19.45 -7.05 -7.56
C SER A 23 19.03 -8.12 -8.56
N LYS A 24 19.96 -9.03 -8.87
CA LYS A 24 19.67 -10.16 -9.76
C LYS A 24 18.90 -11.27 -9.04
N ASP A 25 18.73 -11.14 -7.75
CA ASP A 25 18.02 -12.12 -6.94
C ASP A 25 16.54 -11.75 -6.92
N ILE A 26 15.79 -12.29 -7.87
CA ILE A 26 14.39 -11.93 -8.10
C ILE A 26 13.46 -12.55 -7.05
N GLN A 27 13.82 -13.69 -6.48
CA GLN A 27 12.95 -14.45 -5.57
C GLN A 27 12.46 -13.65 -4.35
N PRO A 28 13.34 -13.00 -3.57
CA PRO A 28 12.87 -12.22 -2.43
C PRO A 28 11.97 -11.07 -2.82
N VAL A 29 12.21 -10.46 -3.98
CA VAL A 29 11.41 -9.36 -4.50
C VAL A 29 10.00 -9.83 -4.84
N ILE A 30 9.89 -10.98 -5.52
CA ILE A 30 8.61 -11.55 -5.89
C ILE A 30 7.79 -11.85 -4.63
N GLU A 31 8.40 -12.46 -3.63
CA GLU A 31 7.73 -12.78 -2.37
C GLU A 31 7.22 -11.51 -1.67
N VAL A 32 8.05 -10.48 -1.57
CA VAL A 32 7.70 -9.24 -0.92
C VAL A 32 6.58 -8.51 -1.68
N GLY A 33 6.58 -8.62 -3.00
CA GLY A 33 5.64 -7.90 -3.86
C GLY A 33 4.36 -8.65 -4.19
N GLU A 34 4.23 -9.93 -3.85
CA GLU A 34 3.09 -10.74 -4.29
C GLU A 34 1.74 -10.17 -3.85
N LEU A 35 1.61 -9.82 -2.58
CA LEU A 35 0.35 -9.29 -2.07
C LEU A 35 0.00 -7.97 -2.76
N VAL A 36 0.95 -7.04 -2.85
CA VAL A 36 0.66 -5.73 -3.46
C VAL A 36 0.31 -5.89 -4.95
N ASN A 37 0.95 -6.82 -5.64
CA ASN A 37 0.64 -7.11 -7.04
C ASN A 37 -0.79 -7.64 -7.19
N ALA A 38 -1.19 -8.55 -6.30
CA ALA A 38 -2.56 -9.06 -6.29
C ALA A 38 -3.57 -7.95 -6.01
N LEU A 39 -3.27 -7.08 -5.06
CA LEU A 39 -4.14 -5.94 -4.76
C LEU A 39 -4.28 -5.02 -5.97
N ILE A 40 -3.18 -4.71 -6.64
CA ILE A 40 -3.21 -3.85 -7.83
C ILE A 40 -4.10 -4.48 -8.91
N PHE A 41 -3.98 -5.79 -9.11
CA PHE A 41 -4.82 -6.47 -10.09
C PHE A 41 -6.30 -6.38 -9.73
N ILE A 42 -6.65 -6.66 -8.47
CA ILE A 42 -8.04 -6.65 -8.00
C ILE A 42 -8.61 -5.24 -7.98
N GLU A 43 -7.82 -4.24 -7.55
CA GLU A 43 -8.32 -2.88 -7.39
C GLU A 43 -8.51 -2.15 -8.72
N SER A 44 -7.58 -2.31 -9.66
CA SER A 44 -7.56 -1.49 -10.86
C SER A 44 -7.34 -2.25 -12.18
N SER A 45 -7.14 -3.57 -12.12
CA SER A 45 -6.71 -4.36 -13.28
C SER A 45 -5.42 -3.81 -13.88
N ASN A 46 -4.48 -3.41 -13.02
CA ASN A 46 -3.18 -2.84 -13.41
C ASN A 46 -3.27 -1.48 -14.10
N ASN A 47 -4.31 -0.72 -13.83
CA ASN A 47 -4.50 0.60 -14.46
C ASN A 47 -4.11 1.73 -13.51
N ASP A 48 -2.98 2.39 -13.77
CA ASP A 48 -2.49 3.50 -12.94
C ASP A 48 -3.40 4.73 -13.00
N SER A 49 -4.23 4.83 -14.02
CA SER A 49 -5.13 5.97 -14.22
C SER A 49 -6.56 5.69 -13.78
N ALA A 50 -6.82 4.54 -13.18
CA ALA A 50 -8.16 4.16 -12.75
C ALA A 50 -8.73 5.14 -11.74
N ILE A 51 -9.99 5.51 -11.92
CA ILE A 51 -10.72 6.35 -10.95
C ILE A 51 -12.01 5.62 -10.62
N GLY A 52 -12.10 5.13 -9.38
CA GLY A 52 -13.28 4.47 -8.87
C GLY A 52 -14.12 5.39 -8.00
N ASP A 53 -15.36 4.96 -7.76
CA ASP A 53 -16.28 5.69 -6.89
C ASP A 53 -16.44 7.17 -7.28
N ARG A 54 -16.59 7.39 -8.59
CA ARG A 54 -16.70 8.75 -9.15
C ARG A 54 -17.88 9.55 -8.57
N HIS A 55 -18.88 8.85 -8.02
CA HIS A 55 -20.01 9.50 -7.36
C HIS A 55 -19.63 10.12 -6.01
N LEU A 56 -18.50 9.73 -5.43
CA LEU A 56 -18.00 10.27 -4.17
C LEU A 56 -17.05 11.44 -4.47
N ILE A 57 -17.62 12.56 -4.90
CA ILE A 57 -16.84 13.73 -5.31
C ILE A 57 -15.89 14.16 -4.19
N GLY A 58 -14.60 14.25 -4.51
CA GLY A 58 -13.56 14.60 -3.54
C GLY A 58 -13.07 13.41 -2.70
N ASN A 59 -13.68 12.23 -2.86
CA ASN A 59 -13.29 11.01 -2.14
C ASN A 59 -13.07 9.83 -3.08
N GLU A 60 -12.83 10.09 -4.34
CA GLU A 60 -12.61 9.05 -5.34
C GLU A 60 -11.40 8.19 -4.98
N ALA A 61 -11.52 6.91 -5.27
CA ALA A 61 -10.42 5.96 -5.18
C ALA A 61 -9.63 6.02 -6.48
N VAL A 62 -8.33 6.24 -6.41
CA VAL A 62 -7.54 6.59 -7.58
C VAL A 62 -6.30 5.70 -7.71
N GLY A 63 -5.98 5.34 -8.95
CA GLY A 63 -4.72 4.73 -9.33
C GLY A 63 -4.70 3.22 -9.16
N ALA A 64 -3.50 2.67 -9.29
CA ALA A 64 -3.28 1.22 -9.26
C ALA A 64 -3.85 0.55 -8.01
N LEU A 65 -3.75 1.21 -6.86
CA LEU A 65 -4.19 0.67 -5.58
C LEU A 65 -5.50 1.29 -5.08
N GLN A 66 -6.16 2.10 -5.91
CA GLN A 66 -7.44 2.74 -5.58
C GLN A 66 -7.39 3.44 -4.24
N ILE A 67 -6.40 4.32 -4.09
CA ILE A 67 -6.15 5.04 -2.84
C ILE A 67 -7.11 6.22 -2.72
N ARG A 68 -7.75 6.35 -1.56
CA ARG A 68 -8.61 7.48 -1.24
C ARG A 68 -7.82 8.61 -0.58
N PRO A 69 -8.32 9.84 -0.63
CA PRO A 69 -7.66 10.95 0.05
C PRO A 69 -7.40 10.73 1.54
N ILE A 70 -8.29 10.01 2.22
CA ILE A 70 -8.10 9.71 3.64
C ILE A 70 -6.85 8.87 3.88
N MET A 71 -6.54 7.95 2.95
CA MET A 71 -5.34 7.13 3.06
C MET A 71 -4.08 7.97 2.81
N VAL A 72 -4.11 8.90 1.87
CA VAL A 72 -2.98 9.81 1.66
C VAL A 72 -2.70 10.62 2.93
N ARG A 73 -3.76 11.12 3.58
CA ARG A 73 -3.60 11.84 4.85
C ARG A 73 -3.02 10.94 5.93
N GLU A 74 -3.47 9.70 6.01
CA GLU A 74 -2.97 8.75 7.00
C GLU A 74 -1.49 8.45 6.77
N VAL A 75 -1.08 8.20 5.54
CA VAL A 75 0.33 7.95 5.22
C VAL A 75 1.18 9.17 5.57
N ASN A 76 0.70 10.37 5.25
CA ASN A 76 1.43 11.59 5.61
C ASN A 76 1.51 11.78 7.13
N ARG A 77 0.47 11.41 7.86
CA ARG A 77 0.49 11.42 9.33
C ARG A 77 1.55 10.46 9.86
N ILE A 78 1.60 9.25 9.31
CA ILE A 78 2.60 8.26 9.69
C ILE A 78 4.01 8.80 9.42
N CYS A 79 4.23 9.38 8.25
CA CYS A 79 5.53 9.95 7.91
C CYS A 79 6.00 10.98 8.94
N LYS A 80 5.11 11.84 9.41
CA LYS A 80 5.46 12.81 10.46
C LYS A 80 5.82 12.12 11.76
N ILE A 81 5.05 11.11 12.15
CA ILE A 81 5.28 10.39 13.42
C ILE A 81 6.66 9.71 13.42
N ILE A 82 7.03 9.09 12.31
CA ILE A 82 8.30 8.37 12.22
C ILE A 82 9.47 9.26 11.84
N GLY A 83 9.26 10.58 11.69
CA GLY A 83 10.31 11.51 11.35
C GLY A 83 10.77 11.49 9.93
N SER A 84 9.95 10.96 9.02
CA SER A 84 10.25 10.96 7.60
C SER A 84 9.96 12.33 6.98
N HIS A 85 10.79 12.71 6.02
CA HIS A 85 10.58 13.96 5.27
C HIS A 85 9.64 13.78 4.09
N GLN A 86 9.15 12.56 3.86
CA GLN A 86 8.28 12.29 2.72
C GLN A 86 6.89 12.88 2.94
N HIS A 87 6.33 13.38 1.85
CA HIS A 87 4.99 13.91 1.83
C HIS A 87 4.36 13.63 0.47
N PHE A 88 3.20 12.99 0.47
CA PHE A 88 2.51 12.60 -0.75
C PHE A 88 1.38 13.58 -1.04
N ALA A 89 1.26 13.96 -2.31
CA ALA A 89 0.13 14.74 -2.81
C ALA A 89 -0.93 13.80 -3.36
N LEU A 90 -2.16 14.30 -3.51
CA LEU A 90 -3.25 13.49 -4.08
C LEU A 90 -2.92 12.98 -5.48
N LYS A 91 -2.23 13.77 -6.29
CA LYS A 91 -1.83 13.37 -7.65
C LYS A 91 -0.88 12.18 -7.66
N ASP A 92 -0.14 11.95 -6.57
CA ASP A 92 0.81 10.86 -6.49
C ASP A 92 0.13 9.49 -6.53
N ARG A 93 -1.17 9.44 -6.32
CA ARG A 93 -1.96 8.22 -6.45
C ARG A 93 -1.97 7.66 -7.88
N PHE A 94 -1.70 8.52 -8.87
CA PHE A 94 -1.59 8.10 -10.27
C PHE A 94 -0.21 7.54 -10.62
N ASP A 95 0.75 7.66 -9.72
CA ASP A 95 2.11 7.14 -9.90
C ASP A 95 2.18 5.79 -9.21
N ARG A 96 2.48 4.73 -9.97
CA ARG A 96 2.48 3.36 -9.45
C ARG A 96 3.49 3.20 -8.32
N ASP A 97 4.70 3.68 -8.50
CA ASP A 97 5.75 3.52 -7.49
C ASP A 97 5.40 4.24 -6.20
N LYS A 98 4.86 5.45 -6.32
CA LYS A 98 4.43 6.21 -5.14
C LYS A 98 3.23 5.57 -4.44
N SER A 99 2.31 5.00 -5.20
CA SER A 99 1.18 4.25 -4.64
C SER A 99 1.67 3.03 -3.85
N ILE A 100 2.61 2.29 -4.41
CA ILE A 100 3.21 1.13 -3.74
C ILE A 100 3.94 1.59 -2.49
N HIS A 101 4.67 2.70 -2.57
CA HIS A 101 5.38 3.24 -1.41
C HIS A 101 4.40 3.61 -0.28
N MET A 102 3.30 4.27 -0.62
CA MET A 102 2.26 4.58 0.37
C MET A 102 1.70 3.31 1.02
N PHE A 103 1.45 2.28 0.22
CA PHE A 103 0.98 1.01 0.74
C PHE A 103 1.96 0.42 1.76
N PHE A 104 3.25 0.38 1.44
CA PHE A 104 4.24 -0.19 2.35
C PHE A 104 4.42 0.62 3.63
N ILE A 105 4.36 1.95 3.55
CA ILE A 105 4.41 2.80 4.74
C ILE A 105 3.24 2.45 5.67
N TRP A 106 2.02 2.39 5.12
CA TRP A 106 0.83 2.02 5.88
C TRP A 106 0.93 0.61 6.44
N LYS A 107 1.35 -0.35 5.61
CA LYS A 107 1.46 -1.75 6.01
C LYS A 107 2.47 -1.92 7.15
N GLU A 108 3.65 -1.36 7.01
CA GLU A 108 4.69 -1.53 8.04
C GLU A 108 4.30 -0.87 9.36
N TYR A 109 3.62 0.26 9.30
CA TYR A 109 3.23 0.95 10.53
C TYR A 109 2.09 0.25 11.26
N HIS A 110 1.06 -0.18 10.53
CA HIS A 110 -0.14 -0.75 11.14
C HIS A 110 -0.19 -2.28 11.16
N HIS A 111 0.50 -2.95 10.26
CA HIS A 111 0.29 -4.38 10.00
C HIS A 111 1.59 -5.15 9.81
N LYS A 112 2.64 -4.77 10.52
CA LYS A 112 3.97 -5.34 10.34
C LYS A 112 3.99 -6.87 10.42
N ASN A 113 3.24 -7.44 11.34
CA ASN A 113 3.22 -8.88 11.60
C ASN A 113 1.86 -9.52 11.29
N ASP A 114 1.00 -8.82 10.58
CA ASP A 114 -0.32 -9.34 10.27
C ASP A 114 -0.31 -10.21 9.02
N SER A 115 -1.30 -11.09 8.92
CA SER A 115 -1.45 -11.96 7.75
C SER A 115 -1.89 -11.18 6.51
N ASP A 116 -1.66 -11.76 5.34
CA ASP A 116 -2.12 -11.18 4.08
C ASP A 116 -3.62 -10.92 4.09
N GLU A 117 -4.39 -11.83 4.70
CA GLU A 117 -5.84 -11.65 4.79
C GLU A 117 -6.21 -10.39 5.57
N VAL A 118 -5.62 -10.20 6.75
CA VAL A 118 -5.90 -9.02 7.58
C VAL A 118 -5.49 -7.75 6.85
N ILE A 119 -4.32 -7.76 6.23
CA ILE A 119 -3.81 -6.61 5.48
C ILE A 119 -4.75 -6.25 4.34
N ALA A 120 -5.13 -7.23 3.51
CA ALA A 120 -6.00 -7.01 2.36
C ALA A 120 -7.39 -6.53 2.80
N ARG A 121 -7.96 -7.16 3.82
CA ARG A 121 -9.29 -6.81 4.29
C ARG A 121 -9.32 -5.41 4.92
N ASN A 122 -8.26 -5.03 5.62
CA ASN A 122 -8.16 -3.67 6.18
C ASN A 122 -7.85 -2.63 5.09
N TRP A 123 -7.13 -3.00 4.05
CA TRP A 123 -6.93 -2.11 2.91
C TRP A 123 -8.27 -1.76 2.26
N ASN A 124 -9.12 -2.75 2.07
CA ASN A 124 -10.44 -2.57 1.44
C ASN A 124 -11.47 -1.94 2.38
N GLY A 125 -11.50 -2.37 3.63
CA GLY A 125 -12.59 -2.05 4.56
C GLY A 125 -12.26 -1.06 5.67
N GLY A 126 -11.02 -0.54 5.70
CA GLY A 126 -10.61 0.39 6.76
C GLY A 126 -10.01 -0.32 7.98
N PRO A 127 -9.74 0.43 9.07
CA PRO A 127 -8.97 -0.09 10.21
C PRO A 127 -9.51 -1.37 10.85
N ARG A 128 -10.79 -1.65 10.68
CA ARG A 128 -11.42 -2.87 11.21
C ARG A 128 -12.01 -3.71 10.09
N GLY A 129 -11.49 -3.53 8.87
CA GLY A 129 -11.99 -4.24 7.69
C GLY A 129 -12.01 -5.75 7.86
N TYR A 130 -11.03 -6.30 8.57
CA TYR A 130 -10.95 -7.74 8.81
C TYR A 130 -12.16 -8.29 9.58
N LYS A 131 -12.96 -7.43 10.21
CA LYS A 131 -14.19 -7.83 10.93
C LYS A 131 -15.46 -7.64 10.09
N ILE A 132 -15.34 -7.01 8.93
CA ILE A 132 -16.50 -6.69 8.10
C ILE A 132 -16.76 -7.84 7.12
N LYS A 133 -17.99 -8.37 7.13
CA LYS A 133 -18.34 -9.53 6.29
C LYS A 133 -18.10 -9.26 4.81
N ARG A 134 -18.41 -8.06 4.34
CA ARG A 134 -18.23 -7.67 2.95
C ARG A 134 -16.78 -7.87 2.47
N THR A 135 -15.79 -7.71 3.34
CA THR A 135 -14.38 -7.85 2.97
C THR A 135 -13.93 -9.30 2.80
N GLU A 136 -14.74 -10.26 3.26
CA GLU A 136 -14.45 -11.68 3.01
C GLU A 136 -14.46 -11.99 1.52
N LYS A 137 -15.44 -11.44 0.81
CA LYS A 137 -15.54 -11.62 -0.63
C LYS A 137 -14.37 -10.97 -1.35
N TYR A 138 -13.95 -9.80 -0.90
CA TYR A 138 -12.77 -9.13 -1.41
C TYR A 138 -11.52 -10.01 -1.21
N TRP A 139 -11.33 -10.52 0.00
CA TRP A 139 -10.21 -11.40 0.29
C TRP A 139 -10.22 -12.66 -0.58
N SER A 140 -11.38 -13.23 -0.81
CA SER A 140 -11.48 -14.41 -1.69
C SER A 140 -10.92 -14.14 -3.08
N LYS A 141 -11.17 -12.96 -3.62
CA LYS A 141 -10.62 -12.55 -4.92
C LYS A 141 -9.11 -12.38 -4.86
N VAL A 142 -8.61 -11.73 -3.82
CA VAL A 142 -7.17 -11.52 -3.63
C VAL A 142 -6.46 -12.87 -3.46
N ALA A 143 -7.00 -13.74 -2.62
CA ALA A 143 -6.40 -15.06 -2.38
C ALA A 143 -6.35 -15.89 -3.67
N LYS A 144 -7.41 -15.83 -4.48
CA LYS A 144 -7.43 -16.52 -5.77
C LYS A 144 -6.34 -15.98 -6.69
N GLN A 145 -6.12 -14.68 -6.69
CA GLN A 145 -5.07 -14.06 -7.51
C GLN A 145 -3.69 -14.47 -7.01
N LEU A 146 -3.48 -14.56 -5.70
CA LEU A 146 -2.21 -15.01 -5.12
C LEU A 146 -1.86 -16.43 -5.51
N ASN A 147 -2.87 -17.28 -5.69
CA ASN A 147 -2.69 -18.69 -5.98
C ASN A 147 -2.77 -19.03 -7.49
N SER A 148 -2.86 -18.03 -8.32
CA SER A 148 -2.95 -18.24 -9.78
C SER A 148 -1.60 -18.29 -10.46
#